data_e421445c858ec2b9245781b19df293f1
#
_entry.id   e421445c858ec2b9245781b19df293f1
#
_cell.length_a   1.000
_cell.length_b   1.000
_cell.length_c   1.000
_cell.angle_alpha   90.00
_cell.angle_beta   90.00
_cell.angle_gamma   90.00
#
_symmetry.space_group_name_H-M   'P 1'
#
loop_
_entity.id
_entity.type
_entity.pdbx_description
1 polymer ?
#
loop_
_entity_poly.entity_id
_entity_poly.type
_entity_poly.pdbx_seq_one_letter_code
_entity_poly.pdbx_strand_id
1 'polypeptide(L)'
;MHLENTVPSAPNVVFLAHGSRAACNDFQRIHSRIGNARRDYLHKCSTTISQNHAMVCIEDLQVRNMSRSAAGTAEAPGRNVRAKSGLNRAILDQGWFELRRQLDYKLAWRGGWLIAVPPQNTSRTCPCCGHVSAANRQTQALFRCVGCGFEGNADVVGAINVLRAGHARLACEVSAEVMAPAAGTHRSDSGAARCRA
;
A
#
# COMPACT_ATOMS: atom_id res chain seq x y z
N MET A 1 2.83 60.60 53.33
CA MET A 1 3.89 59.71 52.92
C MET A 1 3.27 58.71 51.93
N HIS A 2 3.36 59.00 50.64
CA HIS A 2 2.97 58.07 49.53
C HIS A 2 4.21 57.30 49.13
N LEU A 3 4.17 55.99 49.31
CA LEU A 3 5.16 55.09 48.76
C LEU A 3 4.69 54.61 47.34
N GLU A 4 5.34 55.14 46.33
CA GLU A 4 5.16 54.68 44.96
C GLU A 4 5.86 53.31 44.78
N ASN A 5 5.07 52.27 44.53
CA ASN A 5 5.54 50.94 44.16
C ASN A 5 5.89 50.94 42.67
N THR A 6 7.14 51.16 42.34
CA THR A 6 7.67 50.93 41.00
C THR A 6 7.88 49.42 40.76
N VAL A 7 7.02 48.83 39.97
CA VAL A 7 7.19 47.44 39.45
C VAL A 7 8.29 47.46 38.39
N PRO A 8 9.36 46.66 38.52
CA PRO A 8 10.38 46.60 37.46
C PRO A 8 9.82 45.92 36.21
N SER A 9 9.93 46.61 35.09
CA SER A 9 9.61 46.11 33.76
C SER A 9 10.42 44.83 33.45
N ALA A 10 9.73 43.73 33.11
CA ALA A 10 10.35 42.51 32.69
C ALA A 10 11.15 42.72 31.39
N PRO A 11 12.33 42.12 31.25
CA PRO A 11 13.12 42.27 30.03
C PRO A 11 12.36 41.65 28.84
N ASN A 12 12.25 42.43 27.76
CA ASN A 12 11.74 41.98 26.47
C ASN A 12 12.60 40.80 25.96
N VAL A 13 12.13 39.59 26.15
CA VAL A 13 12.72 38.40 25.51
C VAL A 13 12.32 38.44 24.04
N VAL A 14 13.18 39.02 23.22
CA VAL A 14 13.08 38.92 21.77
C VAL A 14 13.44 37.47 21.40
N PHE A 15 12.45 36.64 21.18
CA PHE A 15 12.65 35.35 20.51
C PHE A 15 13.10 35.62 19.07
N LEU A 16 14.41 35.64 18.86
CA LEU A 16 14.99 35.57 17.50
C LEU A 16 14.69 34.21 16.92
N ALA A 17 13.53 34.08 16.28
CA ALA A 17 13.20 32.96 15.41
C ALA A 17 14.06 33.07 14.11
N HIS A 18 15.39 32.98 14.27
CA HIS A 18 16.30 32.71 13.18
C HIS A 18 16.41 31.21 12.97
N GLY A 19 15.32 30.58 12.55
CA GLY A 19 15.42 29.38 11.75
C GLY A 19 16.16 29.76 10.47
N SER A 20 17.48 29.64 10.49
CA SER A 20 18.36 30.02 9.39
C SER A 20 17.81 29.38 8.10
N ARG A 21 17.64 30.18 7.02
CA ARG A 21 17.33 29.68 5.67
C ARG A 21 18.26 28.54 5.27
N ALA A 22 19.49 28.53 5.75
CA ALA A 22 20.45 27.46 5.58
C ALA A 22 19.99 26.14 6.21
N ALA A 23 19.52 26.15 7.47
CA ALA A 23 18.99 24.94 8.12
C ALA A 23 17.75 24.38 7.43
N CYS A 24 16.87 25.24 6.91
CA CYS A 24 15.72 24.84 6.12
C CYS A 24 16.14 24.19 4.79
N ASN A 25 17.14 24.75 4.13
CA ASN A 25 17.70 24.21 2.88
C ASN A 25 18.38 22.85 3.11
N ASP A 26 19.13 22.68 4.20
CA ASP A 26 19.77 21.40 4.52
C ASP A 26 18.73 20.32 4.84
N PHE A 27 17.67 20.67 5.55
CA PHE A 27 16.55 19.76 5.80
C PHE A 27 15.87 19.31 4.50
N GLN A 28 15.58 20.23 3.59
CA GLN A 28 15.02 19.91 2.27
C GLN A 28 15.97 19.04 1.44
N ARG A 29 17.28 19.28 1.48
CA ARG A 29 18.28 18.44 0.79
C ARG A 29 18.30 17.02 1.33
N ILE A 30 18.22 16.82 2.65
CA ILE A 30 18.17 15.50 3.27
C ILE A 30 16.90 14.76 2.83
N HIS A 31 15.73 15.40 2.91
CA HIS A 31 14.47 14.79 2.46
C HIS A 31 14.49 14.44 0.96
N SER A 32 15.06 15.30 0.12
CA SER A 32 15.21 15.01 -1.32
C SER A 32 16.12 13.81 -1.56
N ARG A 33 17.25 13.71 -0.85
CA ARG A 33 18.14 12.54 -0.92
C ARG A 33 17.46 11.24 -0.53
N ILE A 34 16.71 11.25 0.58
CA ILE A 34 15.93 10.09 1.03
C ILE A 34 14.89 9.70 -0.02
N GLY A 35 14.15 10.67 -0.54
CA GLY A 35 13.15 10.43 -1.58
C GLY A 35 13.76 9.85 -2.87
N ASN A 36 14.91 10.36 -3.28
CA ASN A 36 15.62 9.87 -4.47
C ASN A 36 16.17 8.45 -4.26
N ALA A 37 16.76 8.16 -3.09
CA ALA A 37 17.26 6.83 -2.78
C ALA A 37 16.11 5.79 -2.75
N ARG A 38 14.96 6.13 -2.19
CA ARG A 38 13.76 5.27 -2.21
C ARG A 38 13.27 5.02 -3.64
N ARG A 39 13.20 6.07 -4.46
CA ARG A 39 12.78 5.95 -5.86
C ARG A 39 13.73 5.08 -6.67
N ASP A 40 15.04 5.26 -6.51
CA ASP A 40 16.07 4.43 -7.15
C ASP A 40 15.93 2.96 -6.74
N TYR A 41 15.73 2.69 -5.45
CA TYR A 41 15.47 1.34 -4.95
C TYR A 41 14.24 0.69 -5.60
N LEU A 42 13.10 1.40 -5.65
CA LEU A 42 11.89 0.91 -6.29
C LEU A 42 12.11 0.66 -7.79
N HIS A 43 12.87 1.53 -8.47
CA HIS A 43 13.22 1.33 -9.89
C HIS A 43 14.05 0.08 -10.10
N LYS A 44 15.04 -0.20 -9.25
CA LYS A 44 15.86 -1.41 -9.31
C LYS A 44 15.01 -2.66 -9.05
N CYS A 45 14.23 -2.69 -7.98
CA CYS A 45 13.34 -3.81 -7.65
C CYS A 45 12.34 -4.09 -8.77
N SER A 46 11.61 -3.10 -9.24
CA SER A 46 10.61 -3.28 -10.29
C SER A 46 11.23 -3.69 -11.63
N THR A 47 12.46 -3.24 -11.94
CA THR A 47 13.20 -3.68 -13.12
C THR A 47 13.57 -5.16 -13.01
N THR A 48 14.16 -5.58 -11.90
CA THR A 48 14.52 -6.99 -11.67
C THR A 48 13.30 -7.90 -11.74
N ILE A 49 12.19 -7.50 -11.09
CA ILE A 49 10.95 -8.29 -11.13
C ILE A 49 10.42 -8.41 -12.56
N SER A 50 10.31 -7.30 -13.29
CA SER A 50 9.79 -7.31 -14.68
C SER A 50 10.70 -8.03 -15.68
N GLN A 51 12.00 -8.17 -15.37
CA GLN A 51 12.94 -8.94 -16.20
C GLN A 51 12.78 -10.44 -16.01
N ASN A 52 12.44 -10.88 -14.82
CA ASN A 52 12.43 -12.29 -14.44
C ASN A 52 11.03 -12.92 -14.49
N HIS A 53 9.96 -12.11 -14.62
CA HIS A 53 8.59 -12.60 -14.57
C HIS A 53 7.74 -11.98 -15.68
N ALA A 54 7.07 -12.82 -16.47
CA ALA A 54 6.10 -12.37 -17.47
C ALA A 54 4.76 -11.97 -16.85
N MET A 55 4.44 -12.50 -15.67
CA MET A 55 3.22 -12.16 -14.92
C MET A 55 3.55 -11.90 -13.45
N VAL A 56 3.00 -10.83 -12.93
CA VAL A 56 3.10 -10.47 -11.51
C VAL A 56 1.70 -10.24 -10.95
N CYS A 57 1.37 -10.97 -9.88
CA CYS A 57 0.11 -10.79 -9.16
C CYS A 57 0.34 -10.02 -7.88
N ILE A 58 -0.46 -8.99 -7.63
CA ILE A 58 -0.40 -8.16 -6.43
C ILE A 58 -1.79 -8.03 -5.80
N GLU A 59 -1.84 -7.74 -4.50
CA GLU A 59 -3.09 -7.34 -3.86
C GLU A 59 -3.51 -5.93 -4.27
N ASP A 60 -4.80 -5.74 -4.54
CA ASP A 60 -5.39 -4.42 -4.82
C ASP A 60 -5.63 -3.66 -3.50
N LEU A 61 -4.53 -3.20 -2.90
CA LEU A 61 -4.55 -2.53 -1.61
C LEU A 61 -5.10 -1.11 -1.71
N GLN A 62 -6.11 -0.81 -0.90
CA GLN A 62 -6.68 0.52 -0.79
C GLN A 62 -5.84 1.41 0.14
N VAL A 63 -4.62 1.75 -0.28
CA VAL A 63 -3.62 2.50 0.51
C VAL A 63 -4.20 3.79 1.09
N ARG A 64 -5.05 4.50 0.34
CA ARG A 64 -5.74 5.71 0.80
C ARG A 64 -6.62 5.45 2.02
N ASN A 65 -7.36 4.33 2.02
CA ASN A 65 -8.19 3.93 3.16
C ASN A 65 -7.34 3.45 4.33
N MET A 66 -6.27 2.70 4.06
CA MET A 66 -5.33 2.23 5.07
C MET A 66 -4.64 3.38 5.80
N SER A 67 -4.36 4.50 5.12
CA SER A 67 -3.68 5.68 5.65
C SER A 67 -4.63 6.80 6.14
N ARG A 68 -5.94 6.53 6.32
CA ARG A 68 -6.88 7.53 6.84
C ARG A 68 -6.49 7.98 8.24
N SER A 69 -6.70 9.28 8.51
CA SER A 69 -6.51 9.84 9.84
C SER A 69 -7.48 9.22 10.84
N ALA A 70 -7.02 9.05 12.08
CA ALA A 70 -7.85 8.65 13.22
C ALA A 70 -8.16 9.84 14.15
N ALA A 71 -7.99 11.08 13.70
CA ALA A 71 -8.16 12.27 14.56
C ALA A 71 -9.61 12.42 15.08
N GLY A 72 -10.60 11.94 14.32
CA GLY A 72 -12.01 12.17 14.65
C GLY A 72 -12.46 13.61 14.38
N THR A 73 -13.54 14.02 15.02
CA THR A 73 -14.06 15.39 15.03
C THR A 73 -13.95 16.00 16.43
N ALA A 74 -14.32 17.28 16.58
CA ALA A 74 -14.34 17.93 17.89
C ALA A 74 -15.36 17.27 18.83
N GLU A 75 -16.49 16.81 18.29
CA GLU A 75 -17.58 16.16 19.05
C GLU A 75 -17.29 14.68 19.35
N ALA A 76 -16.51 14.02 18.47
CA ALA A 76 -16.11 12.62 18.62
C ALA A 76 -14.60 12.46 18.38
N PRO A 77 -13.76 12.76 19.37
CA PRO A 77 -12.31 12.66 19.25
C PRO A 77 -11.85 11.23 18.98
N GLY A 78 -10.89 11.09 18.08
CA GLY A 78 -10.35 9.79 17.70
C GLY A 78 -9.51 9.15 18.81
N ARG A 79 -9.39 7.81 18.76
CA ARG A 79 -8.55 7.04 19.69
C ARG A 79 -7.24 6.65 19.01
N ASN A 80 -6.16 6.55 19.81
CA ASN A 80 -4.83 6.11 19.33
C ASN A 80 -4.29 6.92 18.15
N VAL A 81 -4.64 8.20 18.04
CA VAL A 81 -4.31 9.09 16.92
C VAL A 81 -2.81 9.10 16.64
N ARG A 82 -1.97 9.19 17.71
CA ARG A 82 -0.50 9.22 17.57
C ARG A 82 0.05 7.91 17.00
N ALA A 83 -0.41 6.76 17.51
CA ALA A 83 -0.02 5.43 17.00
C ALA A 83 -0.46 5.25 15.54
N LYS A 84 -1.70 5.65 15.21
CA LYS A 84 -2.21 5.60 13.84
C LYS A 84 -1.44 6.53 12.89
N SER A 85 -1.03 7.72 13.36
CA SER A 85 -0.19 8.62 12.58
C SER A 85 1.17 8.01 12.24
N GLY A 86 1.81 7.33 13.21
CA GLY A 86 3.05 6.58 12.99
C GLY A 86 2.88 5.46 11.96
N LEU A 87 1.81 4.67 12.09
CA LEU A 87 1.46 3.62 11.13
C LEU A 87 1.21 4.19 9.73
N ASN A 88 0.46 5.29 9.62
CA ASN A 88 0.19 5.93 8.33
C ASN A 88 1.48 6.38 7.64
N ARG A 89 2.42 6.94 8.41
CA ARG A 89 3.75 7.30 7.88
C ARG A 89 4.48 6.08 7.36
N ALA A 90 4.51 4.98 8.11
CA ALA A 90 5.15 3.74 7.69
C ALA A 90 4.51 3.16 6.43
N ILE A 91 3.18 3.18 6.30
CA ILE A 91 2.46 2.73 5.10
C ILE A 91 2.84 3.59 3.89
N LEU A 92 2.81 4.92 4.03
CA LEU A 92 3.12 5.84 2.92
C LEU A 92 4.59 5.78 2.50
N ASP A 93 5.49 5.50 3.44
CA ASP A 93 6.93 5.34 3.19
C ASP A 93 7.27 4.10 2.35
N GLN A 94 6.40 3.09 2.25
CA GLN A 94 6.63 1.89 1.43
C GLN A 94 6.58 2.15 -0.07
N GLY A 95 5.95 3.24 -0.51
CA GLY A 95 5.88 3.60 -1.93
C GLY A 95 5.05 2.63 -2.79
N TRP A 96 4.03 1.99 -2.22
CA TRP A 96 3.17 0.97 -2.87
C TRP A 96 2.60 1.41 -4.20
N PHE A 97 2.10 2.65 -4.27
CA PHE A 97 1.56 3.20 -5.51
C PHE A 97 2.63 3.30 -6.59
N GLU A 98 3.82 3.79 -6.24
CA GLU A 98 4.93 3.96 -7.18
C GLU A 98 5.49 2.60 -7.64
N LEU A 99 5.60 1.62 -6.74
CA LEU A 99 6.00 0.25 -7.11
C LEU A 99 5.01 -0.36 -8.11
N ARG A 100 3.69 -0.27 -7.83
CA ARG A 100 2.63 -0.75 -8.72
C ARG A 100 2.73 -0.09 -10.09
N ARG A 101 2.82 1.24 -10.13
CA ARG A 101 2.96 2.01 -11.36
C ARG A 101 4.18 1.59 -12.18
N GLN A 102 5.32 1.37 -11.51
CA GLN A 102 6.56 0.95 -12.17
C GLN A 102 6.49 -0.48 -12.69
N LEU A 103 5.88 -1.40 -11.96
CA LEU A 103 5.67 -2.77 -12.43
C LEU A 103 4.73 -2.79 -13.64
N ASP A 104 3.65 -2.02 -13.60
CA ASP A 104 2.64 -1.97 -14.65
C ASP A 104 3.28 -1.61 -16.00
N TYR A 105 3.90 -0.45 -16.14
CA TYR A 105 4.48 -0.05 -17.42
C TYR A 105 5.69 -0.89 -17.84
N LYS A 106 6.51 -1.37 -16.88
CA LYS A 106 7.69 -2.18 -17.22
C LYS A 106 7.32 -3.59 -17.69
N LEU A 107 6.29 -4.19 -17.10
CA LEU A 107 5.74 -5.46 -17.58
C LEU A 107 5.08 -5.27 -18.95
N ALA A 108 4.27 -4.23 -19.14
CA ALA A 108 3.66 -3.92 -20.43
C ALA A 108 4.71 -3.74 -21.55
N TRP A 109 5.82 -3.05 -21.29
CA TRP A 109 6.92 -2.92 -22.26
C TRP A 109 7.58 -4.25 -22.66
N ARG A 110 7.43 -5.28 -21.83
CA ARG A 110 7.99 -6.62 -22.05
C ARG A 110 6.96 -7.65 -22.52
N GLY A 111 5.72 -7.21 -22.80
CA GLY A 111 4.61 -8.09 -23.14
C GLY A 111 4.10 -8.92 -21.97
N GLY A 112 4.40 -8.52 -20.74
CA GLY A 112 3.92 -9.17 -19.53
C GLY A 112 2.71 -8.46 -18.91
N TRP A 113 2.19 -9.03 -17.81
CA TRP A 113 0.97 -8.55 -17.16
C TRP A 113 1.16 -8.29 -15.66
N LEU A 114 0.55 -7.21 -15.18
CA LEU A 114 0.35 -6.94 -13.77
C LEU A 114 -1.12 -7.18 -13.40
N ILE A 115 -1.38 -8.18 -12.56
CA ILE A 115 -2.74 -8.55 -12.16
C ILE A 115 -2.95 -8.13 -10.69
N ALA A 116 -3.90 -7.22 -10.47
CA ALA A 116 -4.31 -6.84 -9.12
C ALA A 116 -5.50 -7.68 -8.68
N VAL A 117 -5.40 -8.36 -7.55
CA VAL A 117 -6.45 -9.21 -6.98
C VAL A 117 -7.01 -8.63 -5.70
N PRO A 118 -8.28 -8.88 -5.39
CA PRO A 118 -8.88 -8.45 -4.13
C PRO A 118 -8.13 -9.06 -2.92
N PRO A 119 -7.81 -8.27 -1.86
CA PRO A 119 -7.05 -8.74 -0.72
C PRO A 119 -7.85 -9.58 0.28
N GLN A 120 -9.17 -9.77 0.05
CA GLN A 120 -10.05 -10.46 0.98
C GLN A 120 -9.64 -11.93 1.11
N ASN A 121 -9.42 -12.36 2.36
CA ASN A 121 -9.11 -13.73 2.76
C ASN A 121 -7.81 -14.34 2.18
N THR A 122 -7.01 -13.61 1.42
CA THR A 122 -5.74 -14.11 0.87
C THR A 122 -4.83 -14.71 1.95
N SER A 123 -4.78 -14.09 3.14
CA SER A 123 -3.99 -14.57 4.28
C SER A 123 -4.69 -15.58 5.18
N ARG A 124 -5.96 -15.95 4.90
CA ARG A 124 -6.79 -16.82 5.75
C ARG A 124 -7.25 -18.09 5.05
N THR A 125 -7.10 -18.18 3.74
CA THR A 125 -7.49 -19.33 2.94
C THR A 125 -6.39 -20.38 2.96
N CYS A 126 -6.75 -21.62 3.25
CA CYS A 126 -5.81 -22.75 3.20
C CYS A 126 -5.49 -23.09 1.73
N PRO A 127 -4.21 -23.12 1.33
CA PRO A 127 -3.84 -23.49 -0.05
C PRO A 127 -4.05 -24.99 -0.34
N CYS A 128 -4.18 -25.83 0.68
CA CYS A 128 -4.39 -27.26 0.52
C CYS A 128 -5.88 -27.62 0.33
N CYS A 129 -6.76 -27.20 1.26
CA CYS A 129 -8.17 -27.60 1.27
C CYS A 129 -9.17 -26.48 0.96
N GLY A 130 -8.71 -25.24 0.77
CA GLY A 130 -9.57 -24.09 0.52
C GLY A 130 -10.32 -23.54 1.75
N HIS A 131 -10.16 -24.17 2.95
CA HIS A 131 -10.84 -23.71 4.15
C HIS A 131 -10.45 -22.29 4.53
N VAL A 132 -11.45 -21.42 4.77
CA VAL A 132 -11.25 -20.01 5.11
C VAL A 132 -11.60 -19.78 6.58
N SER A 133 -10.61 -19.42 7.39
CA SER A 133 -10.81 -19.10 8.80
C SER A 133 -9.79 -18.09 9.30
N ALA A 134 -10.23 -17.20 10.19
CA ALA A 134 -9.30 -16.29 10.89
C ALA A 134 -8.33 -17.08 11.79
N ALA A 135 -8.75 -18.23 12.33
CA ALA A 135 -7.96 -19.10 13.17
C ALA A 135 -6.82 -19.82 12.43
N ASN A 136 -6.85 -19.87 11.10
CA ASN A 136 -5.76 -20.42 10.28
C ASN A 136 -4.47 -19.60 10.40
N ARG A 137 -4.55 -18.27 10.61
CA ARG A 137 -3.39 -17.40 10.82
C ARG A 137 -3.16 -17.17 12.31
N GLN A 138 -2.34 -18.01 12.92
CA GLN A 138 -2.08 -17.98 14.36
C GLN A 138 -1.16 -16.84 14.78
N THR A 139 -0.18 -16.53 13.94
CA THR A 139 0.75 -15.41 14.15
C THR A 139 1.05 -14.71 12.82
N GLN A 140 1.92 -13.69 12.85
CA GLN A 140 2.42 -13.03 11.63
C GLN A 140 3.15 -14.01 10.71
N ALA A 141 3.86 -14.97 11.26
CA ALA A 141 4.71 -15.91 10.50
C ALA A 141 4.07 -17.30 10.33
N LEU A 142 3.20 -17.73 11.25
CA LEU A 142 2.67 -19.10 11.28
C LEU A 142 1.23 -19.16 10.77
N PHE A 143 1.06 -19.97 9.74
CA PHE A 143 -0.24 -20.42 9.23
C PHE A 143 -0.43 -21.90 9.57
N ARG A 144 -1.57 -22.25 10.17
CA ARG A 144 -1.98 -23.63 10.41
C ARG A 144 -3.47 -23.77 10.16
N CYS A 145 -3.83 -24.58 9.18
CA CYS A 145 -5.23 -24.80 8.82
C CYS A 145 -5.95 -25.59 9.91
N VAL A 146 -7.04 -25.03 10.44
CA VAL A 146 -7.87 -25.73 11.44
C VAL A 146 -8.72 -26.84 10.82
N GLY A 147 -8.90 -26.86 9.50
CA GLY A 147 -9.69 -27.88 8.81
C GLY A 147 -8.88 -29.12 8.40
N CYS A 148 -7.66 -28.94 7.88
CA CYS A 148 -6.87 -30.07 7.36
C CYS A 148 -5.49 -30.21 7.98
N GLY A 149 -5.09 -29.35 8.92
CA GLY A 149 -3.79 -29.40 9.58
C GLY A 149 -2.60 -28.92 8.75
N PHE A 150 -2.80 -28.42 7.53
CA PHE A 150 -1.70 -27.87 6.72
C PHE A 150 -0.97 -26.75 7.46
N GLU A 151 0.35 -26.81 7.49
CA GLU A 151 1.20 -25.78 8.12
C GLU A 151 2.13 -25.14 7.11
N GLY A 152 2.43 -23.84 7.32
CA GLY A 152 3.35 -23.09 6.48
C GLY A 152 3.62 -21.68 6.99
N ASN A 153 4.52 -20.99 6.30
CA ASN A 153 4.75 -19.57 6.56
C ASN A 153 3.55 -18.77 6.06
N ALA A 154 3.01 -17.88 6.89
CA ALA A 154 1.78 -17.13 6.58
C ALA A 154 1.91 -16.19 5.37
N ASP A 155 3.10 -15.61 5.14
CA ASP A 155 3.34 -14.72 4.01
C ASP A 155 3.46 -15.51 2.70
N VAL A 156 4.08 -16.70 2.74
CA VAL A 156 4.13 -17.62 1.59
C VAL A 156 2.75 -18.12 1.23
N VAL A 157 1.92 -18.47 2.21
CA VAL A 157 0.50 -18.85 2.00
C VAL A 157 -0.27 -17.71 1.36
N GLY A 158 -0.10 -16.48 1.85
CA GLY A 158 -0.70 -15.30 1.25
C GLY A 158 -0.29 -15.12 -0.22
N ALA A 159 1.00 -15.24 -0.52
CA ALA A 159 1.53 -15.13 -1.88
C ALA A 159 0.98 -16.21 -2.83
N ILE A 160 0.86 -17.47 -2.36
CA ILE A 160 0.25 -18.56 -3.13
C ILE A 160 -1.22 -18.24 -3.47
N ASN A 161 -1.98 -17.74 -2.50
CA ASN A 161 -3.38 -17.41 -2.71
C ASN A 161 -3.57 -16.21 -3.66
N VAL A 162 -2.72 -15.18 -3.55
CA VAL A 162 -2.69 -14.05 -4.48
C VAL A 162 -2.38 -14.54 -5.90
N LEU A 163 -1.39 -15.41 -6.06
CA LEU A 163 -1.03 -15.98 -7.36
C LEU A 163 -2.19 -16.80 -7.97
N ARG A 164 -2.82 -17.66 -7.17
CA ARG A 164 -3.99 -18.45 -7.61
C ARG A 164 -5.17 -17.58 -8.06
N ALA A 165 -5.46 -16.53 -7.28
CA ALA A 165 -6.51 -15.59 -7.65
C ALA A 165 -6.16 -14.82 -8.94
N GLY A 166 -4.89 -14.47 -9.15
CA GLY A 166 -4.41 -13.86 -10.38
C GLY A 166 -4.56 -14.77 -11.61
N HIS A 167 -4.19 -16.05 -11.47
CA HIS A 167 -4.38 -17.04 -12.56
C HIS A 167 -5.87 -17.24 -12.88
N ALA A 168 -6.73 -17.34 -11.88
CA ALA A 168 -8.17 -17.48 -12.09
C ALA A 168 -8.74 -16.26 -12.82
N ARG A 169 -8.31 -15.06 -12.46
CA ARG A 169 -8.72 -13.82 -13.14
C ARG A 169 -8.27 -13.79 -14.60
N LEU A 170 -7.01 -14.12 -14.87
CA LEU A 170 -6.49 -14.17 -16.24
C LEU A 170 -7.25 -15.19 -17.09
N ALA A 171 -7.55 -16.38 -16.56
CA ALA A 171 -8.33 -17.39 -17.26
C ALA A 171 -9.73 -16.90 -17.63
N CYS A 172 -10.39 -16.14 -16.73
CA CYS A 172 -11.69 -15.53 -17.02
C CYS A 172 -11.61 -14.47 -18.13
N GLU A 173 -10.57 -13.62 -18.11
CA GLU A 173 -10.39 -12.57 -19.11
C GLU A 173 -10.13 -13.17 -20.51
N VAL A 174 -9.25 -14.16 -20.63
CA VAL A 174 -8.96 -14.87 -21.88
C VAL A 174 -10.21 -15.60 -22.41
N SER A 175 -10.97 -16.24 -21.53
CA SER A 175 -12.21 -16.93 -21.93
C SER A 175 -13.27 -15.95 -22.46
N ALA A 176 -13.36 -14.75 -21.87
CA ALA A 176 -14.30 -13.72 -22.32
C ALA A 176 -13.92 -13.16 -23.72
N GLU A 177 -12.63 -12.98 -23.99
CA GLU A 177 -12.16 -12.53 -25.31
C GLU A 177 -12.40 -13.59 -26.42
N VAL A 178 -12.19 -14.86 -26.11
CA VAL A 178 -12.42 -15.98 -27.05
C VAL A 178 -13.92 -16.18 -27.38
N MET A 179 -14.79 -15.86 -26.40
CA MET A 179 -16.25 -16.00 -26.58
C MET A 179 -16.92 -14.76 -27.17
N ALA A 180 -16.21 -13.65 -27.34
CA ALA A 180 -16.74 -12.46 -27.97
C ALA A 180 -16.92 -12.74 -29.49
N PRO A 181 -18.12 -12.67 -30.06
CA PRO A 181 -18.31 -12.79 -31.52
C PRO A 181 -17.57 -11.62 -32.16
N ALA A 182 -16.90 -11.87 -33.28
CA ALA A 182 -16.24 -10.84 -34.08
C ALA A 182 -17.29 -9.82 -34.53
N ALA A 183 -17.52 -8.80 -33.72
CA ALA A 183 -18.42 -7.70 -34.00
C ALA A 183 -17.68 -6.70 -34.88
N GLY A 184 -18.21 -6.49 -36.07
CA GLY A 184 -17.83 -5.41 -36.96
C GLY A 184 -17.82 -4.07 -36.26
N THR A 185 -16.90 -3.22 -36.68
CA THR A 185 -16.65 -1.87 -36.32
C THR A 185 -17.87 -1.04 -35.89
N HIS A 186 -18.12 -0.95 -34.59
CA HIS A 186 -18.83 0.18 -34.00
C HIS A 186 -18.25 0.48 -32.60
N ARG A 187 -17.65 1.65 -32.49
CA ARG A 187 -17.15 2.25 -31.27
C ARG A 187 -18.34 2.53 -30.34
N SER A 188 -18.40 1.85 -29.19
CA SER A 188 -19.20 2.29 -28.06
C SER A 188 -18.54 1.86 -26.76
N ASP A 189 -18.46 2.79 -25.83
CA ASP A 189 -17.89 2.64 -24.50
C ASP A 189 -18.38 1.40 -23.77
N SER A 190 -17.44 0.55 -23.35
CA SER A 190 -17.75 -0.68 -22.63
C SER A 190 -17.47 -0.55 -21.15
N GLY A 191 -18.52 -0.66 -20.35
CA GLY A 191 -18.42 -0.90 -18.92
C GLY A 191 -17.75 -2.24 -18.64
N ALA A 192 -16.74 -2.24 -17.79
CA ALA A 192 -16.00 -3.41 -17.35
C ALA A 192 -16.92 -4.41 -16.65
N ALA A 193 -17.05 -5.61 -17.21
CA ALA A 193 -17.68 -6.75 -16.55
C ALA A 193 -16.84 -7.16 -15.33
N ARG A 194 -17.43 -7.10 -14.12
CA ARG A 194 -16.81 -7.55 -12.88
C ARG A 194 -17.09 -9.04 -12.71
N CYS A 195 -16.08 -9.89 -12.80
CA CYS A 195 -16.16 -11.24 -12.27
C CYS A 195 -16.38 -11.16 -10.75
N ARG A 196 -17.52 -11.63 -10.27
CA ARG A 196 -17.79 -11.84 -8.83
C ARG A 196 -17.30 -13.25 -8.49
N ALA A 197 -16.36 -13.30 -7.54
CA ALA A 197 -16.01 -14.53 -6.84
C ALA A 197 -16.95 -14.74 -5.66
#